data_32c917e239d723d4a33d3340a876fcf1
#
_entry.id   32c917e239d723d4a33d3340a876fcf1
#
_cell.length_a   1.000
_cell.length_b   1.000
_cell.length_c   1.000
_cell.angle_alpha   90.00
_cell.angle_beta   90.00
_cell.angle_gamma   90.00
#
_symmetry.space_group_name_H-M   'P 1'
#
loop_
_entity.id
_entity.type
_entity.pdbx_description
1 polymer ?
#
loop_
_entity_poly.entity_id
_entity_poly.type
_entity_poly.pdbx_seq_one_letter_code
_entity_poly.pdbx_strand_id
1 'polypeptide(L)'
;MIALSQIHALWNSNDQKMWMNAYQHYYNLLSANQIPLEKMMEQVNYKDISALSIDGFYSFLYEEYYVWKYTQKNRLATTRKQLERYVTEDRMFELEFIKHRLFASNRSNVYECLAIASNIRGLGTAGASGLLAILFPQDFGTVDQFVVKSLLEIDNLAEQKQIEQMNPTSLKIDDGVILIDIMRKKAQLLNQQFNTTFWTPRKIDMILWSIGR
;
A
#
# COMPACT_ATOMS: atom_id res chain seq x y z
N MET A 1 14.96 13.22 -11.97
CA MET A 1 14.89 12.40 -10.74
C MET A 1 14.64 13.36 -9.59
N ILE A 2 13.61 13.12 -8.79
CA ILE A 2 13.36 13.94 -7.58
C ILE A 2 14.21 13.32 -6.47
N ALA A 3 15.14 14.10 -5.92
CA ALA A 3 15.97 13.65 -4.81
C ALA A 3 15.18 13.70 -3.49
N LEU A 4 15.57 12.88 -2.51
CA LEU A 4 14.94 12.84 -1.17
C LEU A 4 14.91 14.24 -0.53
N SER A 5 15.99 15.01 -0.66
CA SER A 5 16.08 16.41 -0.19
C SER A 5 15.08 17.38 -0.85
N GLN A 6 14.42 16.99 -1.92
CA GLN A 6 13.44 17.81 -2.63
C GLN A 6 12.00 17.51 -2.23
N ILE A 7 11.77 16.47 -1.37
CA ILE A 7 10.42 16.05 -0.98
C ILE A 7 9.70 17.16 -0.21
N HIS A 8 10.39 17.90 0.65
CA HIS A 8 9.80 19.01 1.39
C HIS A 8 9.23 20.07 0.46
N ALA A 9 10.00 20.47 -0.59
CA ALA A 9 9.55 21.43 -1.60
C ALA A 9 8.35 20.91 -2.40
N LEU A 10 8.37 19.63 -2.81
CA LEU A 10 7.23 18.99 -3.47
C LEU A 10 6.00 18.96 -2.57
N TRP A 11 6.17 18.54 -1.29
CA TRP A 11 5.05 18.40 -0.35
C TRP A 11 4.28 19.70 -0.12
N ASN A 12 4.98 20.83 -0.16
CA ASN A 12 4.42 22.17 0.03
C ASN A 12 4.09 22.89 -1.30
N SER A 13 4.30 22.21 -2.44
CA SER A 13 4.12 22.82 -3.76
C SER A 13 2.65 22.91 -4.16
N ASN A 14 2.29 24.07 -4.73
CA ASN A 14 1.02 24.32 -5.39
C ASN A 14 1.11 24.10 -6.92
N ASP A 15 2.19 23.52 -7.42
CA ASP A 15 2.38 23.25 -8.84
C ASP A 15 1.93 21.81 -9.17
N GLN A 16 0.81 21.71 -9.88
CA GLN A 16 0.28 20.41 -10.34
C GLN A 16 1.28 19.63 -11.21
N LYS A 17 2.10 20.33 -12.01
CA LYS A 17 3.10 19.68 -12.88
C LYS A 17 4.18 19.00 -12.04
N MET A 18 4.62 19.61 -10.94
CA MET A 18 5.58 18.98 -10.04
C MET A 18 5.03 17.66 -9.47
N TRP A 19 3.79 17.64 -9.02
CA TRP A 19 3.12 16.45 -8.50
C TRP A 19 2.95 15.37 -9.58
N MET A 20 2.53 15.75 -10.79
CA MET A 20 2.42 14.82 -11.91
C MET A 20 3.78 14.23 -12.32
N ASN A 21 4.84 15.04 -12.34
CA ASN A 21 6.20 14.56 -12.62
C ASN A 21 6.69 13.58 -11.54
N ALA A 22 6.38 13.86 -10.26
CA ALA A 22 6.70 12.97 -9.15
C ALA A 22 5.96 11.62 -9.27
N TYR A 23 4.69 11.65 -9.65
CA TYR A 23 3.91 10.45 -9.91
C TYR A 23 4.47 9.64 -11.09
N GLN A 24 4.82 10.29 -12.20
CA GLN A 24 5.44 9.62 -13.35
C GLN A 24 6.82 9.04 -13.01
N HIS A 25 7.54 9.66 -12.08
CA HIS A 25 8.84 9.16 -11.65
C HIS A 25 8.77 7.74 -11.06
N TYR A 26 7.67 7.38 -10.39
CA TYR A 26 7.44 6.02 -9.90
C TYR A 26 7.63 4.97 -11.00
N TYR A 27 6.98 5.15 -12.16
CA TYR A 27 7.06 4.19 -13.27
C TYR A 27 8.47 4.11 -13.87
N ASN A 28 9.23 5.19 -13.84
CA ASN A 28 10.61 5.20 -14.32
C ASN A 28 11.57 4.37 -13.45
N LEU A 29 11.18 4.08 -12.20
CA LEU A 29 11.96 3.25 -11.27
C LEU A 29 11.62 1.76 -11.37
N LEU A 30 10.53 1.41 -12.02
CA LEU A 30 10.13 0.02 -12.18
C LEU A 30 11.02 -0.66 -13.23
N SER A 31 11.46 -1.88 -12.93
CA SER A 31 12.13 -2.73 -13.90
C SER A 31 11.16 -3.22 -14.99
N ALA A 32 11.69 -3.66 -16.12
CA ALA A 32 10.89 -4.21 -17.22
C ALA A 32 9.93 -5.34 -16.76
N ASN A 33 10.34 -6.14 -15.77
CA ASN A 33 9.52 -7.21 -15.21
C ASN A 33 8.46 -6.72 -14.22
N GLN A 34 8.63 -5.56 -13.60
CA GLN A 34 7.68 -4.98 -12.65
C GLN A 34 6.56 -4.20 -13.32
N ILE A 35 6.82 -3.59 -14.49
CA ILE A 35 5.82 -2.79 -15.20
C ILE A 35 4.53 -3.59 -15.53
N PRO A 36 4.59 -4.81 -16.08
CA PRO A 36 3.37 -5.61 -16.32
C PRO A 36 2.61 -5.93 -15.03
N LEU A 37 3.32 -6.25 -13.95
CA LEU A 37 2.72 -6.56 -12.64
C LEU A 37 2.00 -5.33 -12.06
N GLU A 38 2.63 -4.16 -12.13
CA GLU A 38 2.01 -2.91 -11.67
C GLU A 38 0.74 -2.60 -12.46
N LYS A 39 0.79 -2.69 -13.79
CA LYS A 39 -0.38 -2.47 -14.65
C LYS A 39 -1.51 -3.45 -14.37
N MET A 40 -1.18 -4.71 -14.08
CA MET A 40 -2.17 -5.71 -13.68
C MET A 40 -2.82 -5.34 -12.34
N MET A 41 -2.02 -4.93 -11.34
CA MET A 41 -2.54 -4.51 -10.05
C MET A 41 -3.40 -3.24 -10.12
N GLU A 42 -3.07 -2.30 -11.01
CA GLU A 42 -3.88 -1.09 -11.24
C GLU A 42 -5.26 -1.39 -11.86
N GLN A 43 -5.41 -2.52 -12.53
CA GLN A 43 -6.66 -2.96 -13.13
C GLN A 43 -7.52 -3.82 -12.20
N VAL A 44 -7.02 -4.16 -11.02
CA VAL A 44 -7.76 -4.97 -10.05
C VAL A 44 -9.05 -4.24 -9.64
N ASN A 45 -10.18 -4.93 -9.82
CA ASN A 45 -11.47 -4.48 -9.35
C ASN A 45 -11.85 -5.26 -8.09
N TYR A 46 -12.04 -4.58 -6.98
CA TYR A 46 -12.36 -5.23 -5.71
C TYR A 46 -13.63 -6.08 -5.77
N LYS A 47 -14.61 -5.74 -6.62
CA LYS A 47 -15.84 -6.51 -6.78
C LYS A 47 -15.56 -7.89 -7.38
N ASP A 48 -14.67 -7.94 -8.38
CA ASP A 48 -14.29 -9.19 -9.03
C ASP A 48 -13.53 -10.08 -8.04
N ILE A 49 -12.59 -9.49 -7.27
CA ILE A 49 -11.85 -10.23 -6.25
C ILE A 49 -12.78 -10.71 -5.11
N SER A 50 -13.76 -9.89 -4.71
CA SER A 50 -14.73 -10.29 -3.68
C SER A 50 -15.62 -11.45 -4.10
N ALA A 51 -15.91 -11.55 -5.40
CA ALA A 51 -16.75 -12.59 -6.00
C ALA A 51 -16.01 -13.93 -6.22
N LEU A 52 -14.68 -13.96 -6.13
CA LEU A 52 -13.91 -15.19 -6.28
C LEU A 52 -14.31 -16.23 -5.22
N SER A 53 -14.25 -17.51 -5.59
CA SER A 53 -14.25 -18.60 -4.60
C SER A 53 -13.06 -18.45 -3.66
N ILE A 54 -13.03 -19.23 -2.58
CA ILE A 54 -11.89 -19.19 -1.66
C ILE A 54 -10.60 -19.65 -2.34
N ASP A 55 -10.67 -20.66 -3.21
CA ASP A 55 -9.52 -21.11 -4.00
C ASP A 55 -9.07 -20.04 -5.01
N GLY A 56 -10.01 -19.32 -5.62
CA GLY A 56 -9.72 -18.20 -6.50
C GLY A 56 -9.04 -17.04 -5.75
N PHE A 57 -9.51 -16.72 -4.55
CA PHE A 57 -8.88 -15.70 -3.70
C PHE A 57 -7.49 -16.11 -3.23
N TYR A 58 -7.30 -17.38 -2.85
CA TYR A 58 -6.00 -17.94 -2.54
C TYR A 58 -5.03 -17.81 -3.74
N SER A 59 -5.50 -18.19 -4.95
CA SER A 59 -4.69 -18.08 -6.16
C SER A 59 -4.31 -16.64 -6.49
N PHE A 60 -5.24 -15.69 -6.37
CA PHE A 60 -4.96 -14.25 -6.52
C PHE A 60 -3.86 -13.79 -5.55
N LEU A 61 -3.93 -14.18 -4.27
CA LEU A 61 -2.89 -13.84 -3.29
C LEU A 61 -1.54 -14.46 -3.66
N TYR A 62 -1.53 -15.75 -4.02
CA TYR A 62 -0.32 -16.54 -4.25
C TYR A 62 0.39 -16.17 -5.56
N GLU A 63 -0.37 -16.08 -6.67
CA GLU A 63 0.18 -15.93 -8.02
C GLU A 63 0.37 -14.48 -8.45
N GLU A 64 -0.47 -13.57 -7.93
CA GLU A 64 -0.53 -12.20 -8.40
C GLU A 64 -0.05 -11.23 -7.32
N TYR A 65 -0.78 -11.13 -6.21
CA TYR A 65 -0.51 -10.12 -5.19
C TYR A 65 0.86 -10.29 -4.53
N TYR A 66 1.23 -11.51 -4.09
CA TYR A 66 2.52 -11.74 -3.44
C TYR A 66 3.69 -11.55 -4.41
N VAL A 67 3.53 -11.89 -5.68
CA VAL A 67 4.54 -11.67 -6.73
C VAL A 67 4.77 -10.18 -6.96
N TRP A 68 3.71 -9.41 -6.99
CA TRP A 68 3.80 -7.94 -7.08
C TRP A 68 4.45 -7.33 -5.84
N LYS A 69 4.01 -7.75 -4.64
CA LYS A 69 4.44 -7.12 -3.38
C LYS A 69 5.87 -7.48 -2.97
N TYR A 70 6.27 -8.73 -3.19
CA TYR A 70 7.54 -9.27 -2.70
C TYR A 70 8.52 -9.57 -3.84
N THR A 71 9.28 -8.56 -4.24
CA THR A 71 10.22 -8.65 -5.38
C THR A 71 11.49 -9.46 -5.05
N GLN A 72 11.86 -9.61 -3.77
CA GLN A 72 12.98 -10.43 -3.34
C GLN A 72 12.58 -11.91 -3.28
N LYS A 73 13.27 -12.77 -4.02
CA LYS A 73 12.94 -14.21 -4.18
C LYS A 73 12.81 -14.96 -2.85
N ASN A 74 13.73 -14.75 -1.91
CA ASN A 74 13.70 -15.39 -0.60
C ASN A 74 12.49 -14.94 0.23
N ARG A 75 12.14 -13.64 0.17
CA ARG A 75 10.98 -13.10 0.88
C ARG A 75 9.68 -13.61 0.27
N LEU A 76 9.57 -13.61 -1.06
CA LEU A 76 8.43 -14.20 -1.76
C LEU A 76 8.22 -15.67 -1.39
N ALA A 77 9.30 -16.47 -1.44
CA ALA A 77 9.24 -17.89 -1.08
C ALA A 77 8.77 -18.11 0.37
N THR A 78 9.32 -17.34 1.32
CA THR A 78 8.93 -17.42 2.73
C THR A 78 7.47 -17.03 2.94
N THR A 79 7.01 -15.96 2.28
CA THR A 79 5.65 -15.47 2.40
C THR A 79 4.64 -16.43 1.78
N ARG A 80 4.95 -16.99 0.60
CA ARG A 80 4.15 -18.05 -0.03
C ARG A 80 4.03 -19.29 0.86
N LYS A 81 5.14 -19.73 1.47
CA LYS A 81 5.11 -20.85 2.42
C LYS A 81 4.18 -20.62 3.62
N GLN A 82 4.04 -19.38 4.08
CA GLN A 82 3.05 -19.08 5.12
C GLN A 82 1.60 -19.19 4.59
N LEU A 83 1.35 -18.74 3.37
CA LEU A 83 0.02 -18.86 2.74
C LEU A 83 -0.34 -20.33 2.48
N GLU A 84 0.61 -21.14 1.99
CA GLU A 84 0.45 -22.59 1.73
C GLU A 84 -0.05 -23.36 2.96
N ARG A 85 0.21 -22.87 4.16
CA ARG A 85 -0.28 -23.49 5.40
C ARG A 85 -1.80 -23.50 5.53
N TYR A 86 -2.54 -22.64 4.81
CA TYR A 86 -4.00 -22.76 4.76
C TYR A 86 -4.43 -24.06 4.09
N VAL A 87 -3.72 -24.50 3.06
CA VAL A 87 -3.99 -25.75 2.33
C VAL A 87 -3.43 -26.96 3.09
N THR A 88 -2.16 -26.90 3.52
CA THR A 88 -1.48 -28.04 4.15
C THR A 88 -2.01 -28.38 5.54
N GLU A 89 -2.63 -27.41 6.22
CA GLU A 89 -3.23 -27.58 7.56
C GLU A 89 -4.77 -27.71 7.51
N ASP A 90 -5.37 -27.81 6.30
CA ASP A 90 -6.83 -27.86 6.09
C ASP A 90 -7.57 -26.67 6.74
N ARG A 91 -7.05 -25.46 6.57
CA ARG A 91 -7.54 -24.22 7.22
C ARG A 91 -8.01 -23.16 6.23
N MET A 92 -8.44 -23.57 5.03
CA MET A 92 -8.97 -22.64 4.01
C MET A 92 -10.19 -21.86 4.51
N PHE A 93 -11.00 -22.43 5.42
CA PHE A 93 -12.12 -21.74 6.06
C PHE A 93 -11.71 -20.48 6.84
N GLU A 94 -10.49 -20.44 7.40
CA GLU A 94 -9.97 -19.22 8.06
C GLU A 94 -9.71 -18.11 7.06
N LEU A 95 -9.12 -18.44 5.92
CA LEU A 95 -8.88 -17.48 4.85
C LEU A 95 -10.21 -16.96 4.28
N GLU A 96 -11.21 -17.83 4.15
CA GLU A 96 -12.56 -17.46 3.73
C GLU A 96 -13.22 -16.50 4.73
N PHE A 97 -13.11 -16.77 6.01
CA PHE A 97 -13.61 -15.88 7.06
C PHE A 97 -12.92 -14.51 7.02
N ILE A 98 -11.58 -14.48 6.84
CA ILE A 98 -10.83 -13.24 6.70
C ILE A 98 -11.28 -12.48 5.45
N LYS A 99 -11.43 -13.17 4.31
CA LYS A 99 -11.93 -12.60 3.05
C LYS A 99 -13.28 -11.92 3.26
N HIS A 100 -14.25 -12.60 3.85
CA HIS A 100 -15.58 -12.04 4.10
C HIS A 100 -15.50 -10.77 4.96
N ARG A 101 -14.75 -10.80 6.04
CA ARG A 101 -14.54 -9.63 6.90
C ARG A 101 -13.86 -8.47 6.17
N LEU A 102 -12.85 -8.76 5.34
CA LEU A 102 -12.11 -7.77 4.57
C LEU A 102 -13.04 -6.97 3.65
N PHE A 103 -13.88 -7.66 2.89
CA PHE A 103 -14.78 -7.01 1.94
C PHE A 103 -16.02 -6.37 2.61
N ALA A 104 -16.41 -6.81 3.81
CA ALA A 104 -17.47 -6.22 4.60
C ALA A 104 -17.00 -5.05 5.50
N SER A 105 -15.71 -4.82 5.65
CA SER A 105 -15.15 -3.84 6.58
C SER A 105 -15.49 -2.39 6.21
N ASN A 106 -15.69 -1.56 7.25
CA ASN A 106 -15.82 -0.12 7.06
C ASN A 106 -14.45 0.51 6.76
N ARG A 107 -14.24 0.92 5.52
CA ARG A 107 -12.98 1.50 5.04
C ARG A 107 -12.57 2.80 5.74
N SER A 108 -13.48 3.47 6.42
CA SER A 108 -13.13 4.62 7.27
C SER A 108 -12.37 4.21 8.54
N ASN A 109 -12.53 2.96 8.99
CA ASN A 109 -11.79 2.40 10.12
C ASN A 109 -10.49 1.74 9.64
N VAL A 110 -9.44 2.55 9.45
CA VAL A 110 -8.14 2.09 8.94
C VAL A 110 -7.53 1.01 9.81
N TYR A 111 -7.62 1.16 11.13
CA TYR A 111 -7.09 0.18 12.08
C TYR A 111 -7.72 -1.20 11.88
N GLU A 112 -9.05 -1.26 11.84
CA GLU A 112 -9.78 -2.51 11.65
C GLU A 112 -9.43 -3.18 10.31
N CYS A 113 -9.40 -2.40 9.22
CA CYS A 113 -9.06 -2.93 7.90
C CYS A 113 -7.64 -3.51 7.88
N LEU A 114 -6.65 -2.81 8.45
CA LEU A 114 -5.28 -3.30 8.58
C LEU A 114 -5.21 -4.56 9.46
N ALA A 115 -5.91 -4.57 10.59
CA ALA A 115 -5.95 -5.71 11.49
C ALA A 115 -6.54 -6.96 10.81
N ILE A 116 -7.65 -6.80 10.06
CA ILE A 116 -8.25 -7.90 9.30
C ILE A 116 -7.27 -8.42 8.23
N ALA A 117 -6.73 -7.53 7.39
CA ALA A 117 -5.82 -7.92 6.31
C ALA A 117 -4.52 -8.55 6.84
N SER A 118 -4.02 -8.11 7.99
CA SER A 118 -2.81 -8.66 8.64
C SER A 118 -3.01 -10.09 9.16
N ASN A 119 -4.25 -10.57 9.32
CA ASN A 119 -4.52 -11.97 9.67
C ASN A 119 -4.31 -12.93 8.49
N ILE A 120 -4.19 -12.44 7.26
CA ILE A 120 -3.78 -13.27 6.13
C ILE A 120 -2.34 -13.72 6.37
N ARG A 121 -2.12 -15.04 6.43
CA ARG A 121 -0.81 -15.63 6.71
C ARG A 121 0.25 -15.15 5.71
N GLY A 122 1.35 -14.63 6.23
CA GLY A 122 2.43 -14.04 5.45
C GLY A 122 2.32 -12.52 5.25
N LEU A 123 1.22 -11.88 5.66
CA LEU A 123 1.08 -10.43 5.62
C LEU A 123 1.33 -9.82 7.01
N GLY A 124 2.34 -8.97 7.11
CA GLY A 124 2.44 -7.98 8.20
C GLY A 124 1.79 -6.66 7.76
N THR A 125 1.90 -5.62 8.57
CA THR A 125 1.29 -4.30 8.30
C THR A 125 1.58 -3.77 6.89
N ALA A 126 2.84 -3.84 6.44
CA ALA A 126 3.24 -3.40 5.10
C ALA A 126 2.61 -4.26 3.96
N GLY A 127 2.46 -5.56 4.18
CA GLY A 127 1.75 -6.44 3.25
C GLY A 127 0.24 -6.19 3.27
N ALA A 128 -0.35 -6.08 4.44
CA ALA A 128 -1.78 -5.79 4.59
C ALA A 128 -2.17 -4.46 3.93
N SER A 129 -1.39 -3.39 4.17
CA SER A 129 -1.64 -2.08 3.56
C SER A 129 -1.53 -2.11 2.04
N GLY A 130 -0.57 -2.88 1.49
CA GLY A 130 -0.45 -3.06 0.04
C GLY A 130 -1.67 -3.76 -0.57
N LEU A 131 -2.19 -4.81 0.08
CA LEU A 131 -3.41 -5.48 -0.37
C LEU A 131 -4.61 -4.52 -0.34
N LEU A 132 -4.77 -3.77 0.74
CA LEU A 132 -5.82 -2.75 0.85
C LEU A 132 -5.67 -1.65 -0.20
N ALA A 133 -4.45 -1.20 -0.49
CA ALA A 133 -4.17 -0.17 -1.50
C ALA A 133 -4.50 -0.63 -2.93
N ILE A 134 -4.35 -1.92 -3.23
CA ILE A 134 -4.75 -2.50 -4.52
C ILE A 134 -6.27 -2.67 -4.60
N LEU A 135 -6.90 -3.19 -3.55
CA LEU A 135 -8.35 -3.42 -3.54
C LEU A 135 -9.15 -2.11 -3.42
N PHE A 136 -8.66 -1.16 -2.66
CA PHE A 136 -9.36 0.09 -2.32
C PHE A 136 -8.44 1.32 -2.45
N PRO A 137 -7.94 1.63 -3.66
CA PRO A 137 -6.92 2.68 -3.87
C PRO A 137 -7.41 4.09 -3.51
N GLN A 138 -8.72 4.30 -3.41
CA GLN A 138 -9.32 5.57 -2.98
C GLN A 138 -9.22 5.77 -1.46
N ASP A 139 -9.04 4.69 -0.71
CA ASP A 139 -9.07 4.71 0.74
C ASP A 139 -7.70 4.41 1.37
N PHE A 140 -6.82 3.68 0.66
CA PHE A 140 -5.56 3.17 1.22
C PHE A 140 -4.37 3.44 0.31
N GLY A 141 -3.22 3.63 0.95
CA GLY A 141 -1.89 3.59 0.36
C GLY A 141 -1.04 2.51 1.03
N THR A 142 -0.02 2.04 0.33
CA THR A 142 0.96 1.10 0.88
C THR A 142 1.85 1.82 1.90
N VAL A 143 2.10 1.18 3.05
CA VAL A 143 3.05 1.67 4.03
C VAL A 143 4.29 0.78 4.05
N ASP A 144 5.47 1.40 4.02
CA ASP A 144 6.75 0.70 4.13
C ASP A 144 7.87 1.65 4.57
N GLN A 145 9.11 1.11 4.65
CA GLN A 145 10.28 1.88 5.07
C GLN A 145 10.58 3.09 4.18
N PHE A 146 10.26 3.05 2.88
CA PHE A 146 10.55 4.17 1.97
C PHE A 146 9.55 5.30 2.16
N VAL A 147 8.29 4.97 2.45
CA VAL A 147 7.26 5.95 2.82
C VAL A 147 7.67 6.67 4.11
N VAL A 148 8.09 5.93 5.15
CA VAL A 148 8.59 6.51 6.41
C VAL A 148 9.78 7.42 6.15
N LYS A 149 10.78 6.95 5.38
CA LYS A 149 11.98 7.71 5.04
C LYS A 149 11.64 9.02 4.32
N SER A 150 10.71 8.99 3.38
CA SER A 150 10.28 10.21 2.67
C SER A 150 9.57 11.19 3.59
N LEU A 151 8.70 10.71 4.48
CA LEU A 151 7.95 11.58 5.38
C LEU A 151 8.84 12.22 6.45
N LEU A 152 9.93 11.56 6.87
CA LEU A 152 10.91 12.11 7.81
C LEU A 152 11.65 13.35 7.27
N GLU A 153 11.76 13.49 5.95
CA GLU A 153 12.40 14.65 5.30
C GLU A 153 11.44 15.82 5.04
N ILE A 154 10.20 15.73 5.53
CA ILE A 154 9.21 16.79 5.38
C ILE A 154 9.10 17.54 6.70
N ASP A 155 9.63 18.75 6.73
CA ASP A 155 9.55 19.60 7.94
C ASP A 155 8.11 19.97 8.28
N ASN A 156 7.86 20.12 9.59
CA ASN A 156 6.59 20.60 10.15
C ASN A 156 5.36 19.72 9.86
N LEU A 157 5.53 18.43 9.62
CA LEU A 157 4.42 17.50 9.67
C LEU A 157 3.88 17.42 11.09
N ALA A 158 2.55 17.46 11.24
CA ALA A 158 1.91 17.35 12.56
C ALA A 158 2.26 16.01 13.25
N GLU A 159 2.46 14.97 12.44
CA GLU A 159 2.77 13.60 12.88
C GLU A 159 4.28 13.32 12.99
N GLN A 160 5.16 14.33 12.84
CA GLN A 160 6.64 14.16 12.79
C GLN A 160 7.19 13.31 13.94
N LYS A 161 6.84 13.66 15.20
CA LYS A 161 7.31 12.94 16.39
C LYS A 161 6.88 11.47 16.41
N GLN A 162 5.71 11.16 15.88
CA GLN A 162 5.20 9.79 15.82
C GLN A 162 5.97 9.01 14.75
N ILE A 163 6.27 9.64 13.59
CA ILE A 163 7.02 9.00 12.50
C ILE A 163 8.46 8.69 12.94
N GLU A 164 9.11 9.59 13.69
CA GLU A 164 10.45 9.40 14.26
C GLU A 164 10.55 8.19 15.19
N GLN A 165 9.45 7.81 15.84
CA GLN A 165 9.38 6.67 16.76
C GLN A 165 9.07 5.34 16.07
N MET A 166 8.69 5.35 14.77
CA MET A 166 8.38 4.14 14.04
C MET A 166 9.64 3.30 13.79
N ASN A 167 9.48 1.98 13.81
CA ASN A 167 10.50 1.08 13.27
C ASN A 167 10.19 0.80 11.79
N PRO A 168 10.91 1.40 10.81
CA PRO A 168 10.56 1.29 9.40
C PRO A 168 10.60 -0.14 8.84
N THR A 169 11.38 -1.03 9.46
CA THR A 169 11.49 -2.43 9.05
C THR A 169 10.46 -3.35 9.69
N SER A 170 9.73 -2.86 10.72
CA SER A 170 8.72 -3.61 11.46
C SER A 170 7.58 -2.70 11.93
N LEU A 171 6.84 -2.15 10.96
CA LEU A 171 5.72 -1.26 11.22
C LEU A 171 4.59 -1.99 11.96
N LYS A 172 4.05 -1.34 12.99
CA LYS A 172 2.86 -1.76 13.71
C LYS A 172 1.59 -1.28 12.97
N ILE A 173 0.44 -1.81 13.37
CA ILE A 173 -0.85 -1.36 12.79
C ILE A 173 -1.08 0.13 13.05
N ASP A 174 -0.79 0.61 14.25
CA ASP A 174 -0.91 2.04 14.60
C ASP A 174 -0.03 2.94 13.71
N ASP A 175 1.20 2.49 13.40
CA ASP A 175 2.07 3.19 12.44
C ASP A 175 1.41 3.27 11.06
N GLY A 176 0.83 2.15 10.62
CA GLY A 176 0.09 2.06 9.36
C GLY A 176 -1.09 3.03 9.30
N VAL A 177 -1.85 3.16 10.40
CA VAL A 177 -2.96 4.11 10.51
C VAL A 177 -2.48 5.53 10.28
N ILE A 178 -1.43 5.95 11.01
CA ILE A 178 -0.86 7.31 10.89
C ILE A 178 -0.40 7.59 9.45
N LEU A 179 0.35 6.67 8.84
CA LEU A 179 0.87 6.84 7.49
C LEU A 179 -0.23 6.91 6.44
N ILE A 180 -1.27 6.08 6.55
CA ILE A 180 -2.42 6.09 5.63
C ILE A 180 -3.22 7.38 5.79
N ASP A 181 -3.42 7.87 7.01
CA ASP A 181 -4.14 9.12 7.26
C ASP A 181 -3.39 10.34 6.69
N ILE A 182 -2.07 10.37 6.76
CA ILE A 182 -1.23 11.39 6.10
C ILE A 182 -1.46 11.36 4.59
N MET A 183 -1.45 10.17 3.98
CA MET A 183 -1.67 10.03 2.53
C MET A 183 -3.10 10.43 2.13
N ARG A 184 -4.12 10.08 2.93
CA ARG A 184 -5.52 10.49 2.72
C ARG A 184 -5.66 12.01 2.74
N LYS A 185 -5.14 12.65 3.79
CA LYS A 185 -5.15 14.12 3.94
C LYS A 185 -4.48 14.80 2.76
N LYS A 186 -3.30 14.31 2.34
CA LYS A 186 -2.57 14.88 1.20
C LYS A 186 -3.33 14.68 -0.11
N ALA A 187 -3.87 13.51 -0.39
CA ALA A 187 -4.67 13.25 -1.58
C ALA A 187 -5.90 14.17 -1.65
N GLN A 188 -6.62 14.33 -0.54
CA GLN A 188 -7.77 15.22 -0.45
C GLN A 188 -7.37 16.68 -0.71
N LEU A 189 -6.28 17.14 -0.10
CA LEU A 189 -5.78 18.51 -0.27
C LEU A 189 -5.41 18.79 -1.73
N LEU A 190 -4.70 17.89 -2.40
CA LEU A 190 -4.34 18.03 -3.81
C LEU A 190 -5.57 18.03 -4.72
N ASN A 191 -6.57 17.19 -4.43
CA ASN A 191 -7.81 17.18 -5.18
C ASN A 191 -8.58 18.49 -5.05
N GLN A 192 -8.65 19.08 -3.85
CA GLN A 192 -9.24 20.38 -3.62
C GLN A 192 -8.46 21.49 -4.34
N GLN A 193 -7.13 21.49 -4.17
CA GLN A 193 -6.24 22.51 -4.73
C GLN A 193 -6.25 22.54 -6.26
N PHE A 194 -6.30 21.38 -6.91
CA PHE A 194 -6.25 21.26 -8.39
C PHE A 194 -7.62 21.03 -9.02
N ASN A 195 -8.70 21.09 -8.24
CA ASN A 195 -10.07 20.83 -8.69
C ASN A 195 -10.19 19.52 -9.49
N THR A 196 -9.75 18.40 -8.91
CA THR A 196 -9.71 17.09 -9.55
C THR A 196 -10.10 15.99 -8.55
N THR A 197 -10.33 14.79 -9.05
CA THR A 197 -10.49 13.56 -8.25
C THR A 197 -9.36 12.55 -8.52
N PHE A 198 -8.28 13.02 -9.13
CA PHE A 198 -7.19 12.18 -9.60
C PHE A 198 -6.37 11.57 -8.46
N TRP A 199 -6.11 12.37 -7.39
CA TRP A 199 -5.21 11.96 -6.32
C TRP A 199 -5.90 11.01 -5.35
N THR A 200 -5.20 9.92 -5.03
CA THR A 200 -5.64 8.90 -4.08
C THR A 200 -4.50 8.59 -3.11
N PRO A 201 -4.78 8.02 -1.92
CA PRO A 201 -3.72 7.57 -1.01
C PRO A 201 -2.72 6.63 -1.70
N ARG A 202 -3.19 5.76 -2.61
CA ARG A 202 -2.32 4.88 -3.40
C ARG A 202 -1.33 5.68 -4.27
N LYS A 203 -1.75 6.74 -4.94
CA LYS A 203 -0.86 7.58 -5.75
C LYS A 203 0.11 8.40 -4.91
N ILE A 204 -0.29 8.80 -3.71
CA ILE A 204 0.62 9.47 -2.77
C ILE A 204 1.69 8.47 -2.29
N ASP A 205 1.33 7.23 -1.95
CA ASP A 205 2.33 6.23 -1.57
C ASP A 205 3.34 5.96 -2.69
N MET A 206 2.88 5.87 -3.94
CA MET A 206 3.77 5.66 -5.10
C MET A 206 4.82 6.77 -5.22
N ILE A 207 4.41 8.03 -4.97
CA ILE A 207 5.32 9.17 -4.94
C ILE A 207 6.29 9.05 -3.78
N LEU A 208 5.80 8.84 -2.56
CA LEU A 208 6.64 8.73 -1.36
C LEU A 208 7.63 7.57 -1.48
N TRP A 209 7.17 6.41 -1.95
CA TRP A 209 8.03 5.25 -2.20
C TRP A 209 9.13 5.55 -3.21
N SER A 210 8.78 6.22 -4.32
CA SER A 210 9.74 6.50 -5.39
C SER A 210 10.85 7.46 -4.97
N ILE A 211 10.57 8.38 -4.04
CA ILE A 211 11.52 9.36 -3.54
C ILE A 211 12.36 8.77 -2.40
N GLY A 212 11.76 7.95 -1.54
CA GLY A 212 12.44 7.31 -0.41
C GLY A 212 13.36 6.15 -0.78
N ARG A 213 13.14 5.58 -1.96
CA ARG A 213 13.95 4.45 -2.46
C ARG A 213 15.36 4.87 -2.81
#